data_d593d9fe5d42ad785b3855ae33c0e2c3
#
_entry.id   d593d9fe5d42ad785b3855ae33c0e2c3
#
_cell.length_a   1.000
_cell.length_b   1.000
_cell.length_c   1.000
_cell.angle_alpha   90.00
_cell.angle_beta   90.00
_cell.angle_gamma   90.00
#
_symmetry.space_group_name_H-M   'P 1'
#
loop_
_entity.id
_entity.type
_entity.pdbx_description
1 polymer ?
#
loop_
_entity_poly.entity_id
_entity_poly.type
_entity_poly.pdbx_seq_one_letter_code
_entity_poly.pdbx_strand_id
1 'polypeptide(L)'
;MPFVLLWDNQFSKEPVKQPLTDFTEKFIIQEKSNYKKENVHMTYTVGQMAKMLGLAGSTLRYYDKEGLLPFVERSSGGIRMFREKDYEWLQIIECLKKAGMSIKDIKKYIVLLQQGDSTIQERLELFQHQRTVLLEQMASLQQTLNTLDYKCWYYETALKAGTTDVLQNMPIEDIPEQFQEVRQNLTHVPMPTSA
;
A
#
# COMPACT_ATOMS: atom_id res chain seq x y z
N MET A 1 -7.26 15.84 -35.67
CA MET A 1 -8.26 15.33 -34.73
C MET A 1 -7.61 15.29 -33.36
N PRO A 2 -8.01 16.12 -32.39
CA PRO A 2 -7.45 16.09 -31.05
C PRO A 2 -8.18 15.05 -30.20
N PHE A 3 -7.44 14.15 -29.61
CA PHE A 3 -7.90 13.28 -28.53
C PHE A 3 -8.02 14.13 -27.26
N VAL A 4 -9.20 14.68 -27.06
CA VAL A 4 -9.57 15.22 -25.76
C VAL A 4 -10.03 14.03 -24.93
N LEU A 5 -9.13 13.49 -24.09
CA LEU A 5 -9.50 12.60 -23.01
C LEU A 5 -10.20 13.45 -21.94
N LEU A 6 -11.50 13.31 -21.89
CA LEU A 6 -12.35 13.61 -20.74
C LEU A 6 -11.84 12.81 -19.54
N TRP A 7 -11.02 13.45 -18.72
CA TRP A 7 -10.80 12.98 -17.38
C TRP A 7 -11.81 13.67 -16.48
N ASP A 8 -12.96 13.06 -16.45
CA ASP A 8 -14.03 13.42 -15.52
C ASP A 8 -13.53 13.28 -14.08
N ASN A 9 -13.66 14.38 -13.40
CA ASN A 9 -13.33 14.66 -12.01
C ASN A 9 -14.27 13.84 -11.09
N GLN A 10 -13.98 12.54 -10.90
CA GLN A 10 -14.78 11.61 -10.08
C GLN A 10 -14.03 11.11 -8.84
N PHE A 11 -13.16 11.93 -8.28
CA PHE A 11 -12.70 11.77 -6.90
C PHE A 11 -13.44 12.73 -5.95
N SER A 12 -14.75 12.85 -6.13
CA SER A 12 -15.61 13.52 -5.16
C SER A 12 -15.84 12.60 -3.96
N LYS A 13 -15.23 12.94 -2.83
CA LYS A 13 -15.69 12.88 -1.43
C LYS A 13 -16.65 11.75 -0.97
N GLU A 14 -16.69 10.59 -1.58
CA GLU A 14 -17.31 9.45 -0.95
C GLU A 14 -16.22 8.55 -0.34
N PRO A 15 -16.35 8.16 0.94
CA PRO A 15 -15.49 7.13 1.49
C PRO A 15 -15.70 5.89 0.64
N VAL A 16 -14.58 5.30 0.18
CA VAL A 16 -14.59 4.03 -0.55
C VAL A 16 -15.41 3.03 0.25
N LYS A 17 -16.69 2.91 -0.11
CA LYS A 17 -17.63 1.93 0.42
C LYS A 17 -17.44 0.59 -0.29
N GLN A 18 -16.22 0.08 -0.31
CA GLN A 18 -16.02 -1.35 -0.45
C GLN A 18 -15.21 -1.79 0.76
N PRO A 19 -15.84 -2.53 1.66
CA PRO A 19 -15.17 -2.95 2.85
C PRO A 19 -14.11 -3.99 2.50
N LEU A 20 -12.86 -3.68 2.81
CA LEU A 20 -11.82 -4.69 3.07
C LEU A 20 -12.28 -5.73 4.11
N THR A 21 -13.37 -5.44 4.82
CA THR A 21 -14.09 -6.33 5.73
C THR A 21 -14.60 -7.60 5.09
N ASP A 22 -15.04 -7.59 3.81
CA ASP A 22 -15.57 -8.81 3.18
C ASP A 22 -14.47 -9.86 2.90
N PHE A 23 -13.22 -9.41 2.69
CA PHE A 23 -12.10 -10.32 2.48
C PHE A 23 -11.55 -10.89 3.80
N THR A 24 -11.44 -10.05 4.83
CA THR A 24 -10.93 -10.47 6.14
C THR A 24 -11.99 -11.20 6.97
N GLU A 25 -13.27 -10.81 6.90
CA GLU A 25 -14.34 -11.49 7.61
C GLU A 25 -14.68 -12.84 7.00
N LYS A 26 -14.72 -12.97 5.68
CA LYS A 26 -14.85 -14.28 5.02
C LYS A 26 -13.69 -15.20 5.41
N PHE A 27 -12.50 -14.63 5.56
CA PHE A 27 -11.31 -15.37 5.96
C PHE A 27 -11.40 -15.91 7.39
N ILE A 28 -11.83 -15.07 8.34
CA ILE A 28 -11.96 -15.45 9.77
C ILE A 28 -13.15 -16.39 10.00
N ILE A 29 -14.25 -16.23 9.24
CA ILE A 29 -15.44 -17.10 9.37
C ILE A 29 -15.20 -18.46 8.70
N GLN A 30 -14.42 -18.51 7.62
CA GLN A 30 -14.07 -19.75 6.94
C GLN A 30 -13.20 -20.65 7.82
N GLU A 31 -12.36 -20.11 8.71
CA GLU A 31 -11.52 -20.91 9.61
C GLU A 31 -12.33 -21.76 10.61
N LYS A 32 -13.47 -21.27 11.08
CA LYS A 32 -14.31 -22.05 12.04
C LYS A 32 -15.07 -23.21 11.38
N SER A 33 -15.29 -23.18 10.08
CA SER A 33 -16.09 -24.19 9.36
C SER A 33 -15.28 -25.36 8.79
N ASN A 34 -14.00 -25.18 8.51
CA ASN A 34 -13.19 -26.18 7.79
C ASN A 34 -12.39 -27.14 8.69
N TYR A 35 -12.55 -27.10 10.01
CA TYR A 35 -11.85 -28.00 10.93
C TYR A 35 -12.34 -29.48 10.89
N LYS A 36 -13.31 -29.81 10.03
CA LYS A 36 -13.89 -31.14 9.93
C LYS A 36 -14.03 -31.66 8.49
N LYS A 37 -12.93 -31.75 7.74
CA LYS A 37 -12.86 -32.67 6.61
C LYS A 37 -11.44 -33.23 6.54
N GLU A 38 -11.35 -34.56 6.67
CA GLU A 38 -10.15 -35.36 6.35
C GLU A 38 -9.76 -35.08 4.91
N ASN A 39 -8.72 -34.27 4.71
CA ASN A 39 -8.14 -34.01 3.41
C ASN A 39 -6.72 -34.54 3.38
N VAL A 40 -6.38 -35.26 2.35
CA VAL A 40 -5.02 -35.55 1.93
C VAL A 40 -4.29 -34.22 1.86
N HIS A 41 -3.49 -33.92 2.88
CA HIS A 41 -2.80 -32.61 3.00
C HIS A 41 -1.69 -32.54 1.94
N MET A 42 -1.99 -31.90 0.82
CA MET A 42 -0.92 -31.51 -0.11
C MET A 42 0.04 -30.55 0.64
N THR A 43 1.30 -30.95 0.69
CA THR A 43 2.36 -30.15 1.28
C THR A 43 3.27 -29.63 0.19
N TYR A 44 3.72 -28.39 0.34
CA TYR A 44 4.57 -27.70 -0.61
C TYR A 44 5.93 -27.41 0.00
N THR A 45 6.98 -27.58 -0.77
CA THR A 45 8.32 -27.13 -0.40
C THR A 45 8.42 -25.61 -0.45
N VAL A 46 9.48 -25.04 0.16
CA VAL A 46 9.79 -23.59 0.06
C VAL A 46 9.78 -23.10 -1.39
N GLY A 47 10.37 -23.89 -2.29
CA GLY A 47 10.46 -23.50 -3.71
C GLY A 47 9.10 -23.48 -4.42
N GLN A 48 8.23 -24.45 -4.14
CA GLN A 48 6.88 -24.50 -4.70
C GLN A 48 6.02 -23.37 -4.15
N MET A 49 6.02 -23.16 -2.84
CA MET A 49 5.26 -22.09 -2.19
C MET A 49 5.72 -20.71 -2.66
N ALA A 50 7.03 -20.48 -2.76
CA ALA A 50 7.60 -19.24 -3.28
C ALA A 50 7.16 -18.97 -4.72
N LYS A 51 7.18 -19.99 -5.59
CA LYS A 51 6.70 -19.89 -6.96
C LYS A 51 5.22 -19.53 -7.04
N MET A 52 4.38 -20.12 -6.21
CA MET A 52 2.94 -19.82 -6.15
C MET A 52 2.66 -18.36 -5.75
N LEU A 53 3.49 -17.81 -4.86
CA LEU A 53 3.37 -16.43 -4.37
C LEU A 53 4.10 -15.40 -5.23
N GLY A 54 4.87 -15.82 -6.23
CA GLY A 54 5.72 -14.92 -7.00
C GLY A 54 6.89 -14.34 -6.20
N LEU A 55 7.35 -15.05 -5.14
CA LEU A 55 8.41 -14.62 -4.23
C LEU A 55 9.70 -15.42 -4.43
N ALA A 56 10.81 -14.85 -3.95
CA ALA A 56 12.05 -15.63 -3.82
C ALA A 56 11.96 -16.60 -2.64
N GLY A 57 12.52 -17.80 -2.79
CA GLY A 57 12.58 -18.77 -1.68
C GLY A 57 13.39 -18.26 -0.46
N SER A 58 14.33 -17.34 -0.67
CA SER A 58 15.05 -16.62 0.41
C SER A 58 14.12 -15.76 1.26
N THR A 59 13.08 -15.15 0.66
CA THR A 59 12.07 -14.36 1.38
C THR A 59 11.31 -15.22 2.37
N LEU A 60 10.85 -16.40 1.96
CA LEU A 60 10.13 -17.31 2.86
C LEU A 60 11.03 -17.82 4.00
N ARG A 61 12.31 -18.08 3.72
CA ARG A 61 13.29 -18.45 4.77
C ARG A 61 13.52 -17.30 5.74
N TYR A 62 13.56 -16.07 5.25
CA TYR A 62 13.67 -14.87 6.08
C TYR A 62 12.44 -14.72 6.98
N TYR A 63 11.22 -14.88 6.46
CA TYR A 63 9.99 -14.81 7.26
C TYR A 63 9.98 -15.86 8.38
N ASP A 64 10.39 -17.09 8.08
CA ASP A 64 10.52 -18.13 9.10
C ASP A 64 11.55 -17.76 10.17
N LYS A 65 12.72 -17.24 9.76
CA LYS A 65 13.76 -16.77 10.68
C LYS A 65 13.27 -15.65 11.60
N GLU A 66 12.49 -14.70 11.05
CA GLU A 66 11.90 -13.60 11.80
C GLU A 66 10.71 -14.03 12.69
N GLY A 67 10.24 -15.28 12.57
CA GLY A 67 9.14 -15.82 13.36
C GLY A 67 7.76 -15.39 12.88
N LEU A 68 7.62 -15.03 11.58
CA LEU A 68 6.32 -14.73 10.97
C LEU A 68 5.54 -16.00 10.57
N LEU A 69 6.17 -17.17 10.61
CA LEU A 69 5.61 -18.45 10.16
C LEU A 69 5.57 -19.48 11.29
N PRO A 70 4.88 -19.21 12.43
CA PRO A 70 4.87 -20.11 13.58
C PRO A 70 4.12 -21.43 13.29
N PHE A 71 3.37 -21.50 12.20
CA PHE A 71 2.52 -22.62 11.78
C PHE A 71 3.21 -23.56 10.77
N VAL A 72 4.39 -23.19 10.25
CA VAL A 72 5.09 -23.98 9.23
C VAL A 72 5.80 -25.18 9.89
N GLU A 73 5.42 -26.38 9.45
CA GLU A 73 5.98 -27.63 9.93
C GLU A 73 7.30 -27.96 9.24
N ARG A 74 8.07 -28.86 9.86
CA ARG A 74 9.28 -29.42 9.26
C ARG A 74 9.15 -30.92 9.12
N SER A 75 9.60 -31.47 7.98
CA SER A 75 9.72 -32.91 7.79
C SER A 75 10.74 -33.52 8.75
N SER A 76 10.78 -34.83 8.81
CA SER A 76 11.81 -35.55 9.58
C SER A 76 13.25 -35.22 9.17
N GLY A 77 13.45 -34.75 7.93
CA GLY A 77 14.73 -34.25 7.43
C GLY A 77 14.95 -32.75 7.64
N GLY A 78 14.11 -32.05 8.44
CA GLY A 78 14.25 -30.62 8.72
C GLY A 78 13.79 -29.67 7.60
N ILE A 79 13.20 -30.21 6.52
CA ILE A 79 12.71 -29.43 5.38
C ILE A 79 11.38 -28.79 5.75
N ARG A 80 11.22 -27.47 5.46
CA ARG A 80 9.98 -26.73 5.66
C ARG A 80 8.89 -27.24 4.73
N MET A 81 7.74 -27.57 5.31
CA MET A 81 6.57 -28.08 4.61
C MET A 81 5.41 -27.10 4.83
N PHE A 82 4.91 -26.55 3.73
CA PHE A 82 3.79 -25.62 3.72
C PHE A 82 2.51 -26.35 3.33
N ARG A 83 1.40 -25.94 3.92
CA ARG A 83 0.05 -26.41 3.57
C ARG A 83 -0.68 -25.33 2.78
N GLU A 84 -1.83 -25.66 2.21
CA GLU A 84 -2.65 -24.71 1.47
C GLU A 84 -3.06 -23.49 2.33
N LYS A 85 -3.42 -23.70 3.59
CA LYS A 85 -3.72 -22.63 4.55
C LYS A 85 -2.53 -21.66 4.79
N ASP A 86 -1.31 -22.14 4.64
CA ASP A 86 -0.11 -21.33 4.83
C ASP A 86 0.11 -20.37 3.65
N TYR A 87 -0.42 -20.72 2.47
CA TYR A 87 -0.46 -19.82 1.32
C TYR A 87 -1.28 -18.57 1.60
N GLU A 88 -2.47 -18.73 2.17
CA GLU A 88 -3.36 -17.63 2.52
C GLU A 88 -2.70 -16.71 3.56
N TRP A 89 -2.04 -17.27 4.57
CA TRP A 89 -1.27 -16.52 5.56
C TRP A 89 -0.14 -15.71 4.93
N LEU A 90 0.59 -16.30 4.03
CA LEU A 90 1.68 -15.64 3.32
C LEU A 90 1.15 -14.49 2.45
N GLN A 91 -0.04 -14.64 1.85
CA GLN A 91 -0.70 -13.55 1.13
C GLN A 91 -1.07 -12.38 2.07
N ILE A 92 -1.55 -12.66 3.29
CA ILE A 92 -1.82 -11.62 4.29
C ILE A 92 -0.53 -10.89 4.66
N ILE A 93 0.56 -11.61 4.95
CA ILE A 93 1.86 -11.01 5.26
C ILE A 93 2.31 -10.08 4.13
N GLU A 94 2.22 -10.52 2.87
CA GLU A 94 2.57 -9.71 1.72
C GLU A 94 1.66 -8.47 1.56
N CYS A 95 0.37 -8.61 1.82
CA CYS A 95 -0.58 -7.49 1.82
C CYS A 95 -0.21 -6.45 2.89
N LEU A 96 0.06 -6.87 4.12
CA LEU A 96 0.46 -5.99 5.22
C LEU A 96 1.80 -5.30 4.95
N LYS A 97 2.75 -5.99 4.34
CA LYS A 97 4.01 -5.38 3.87
C LYS A 97 3.77 -4.31 2.79
N LYS A 98 2.93 -4.60 1.80
CA LYS A 98 2.55 -3.61 0.78
C LYS A 98 1.86 -2.40 1.38
N ALA A 99 1.09 -2.59 2.45
CA ALA A 99 0.50 -1.49 3.22
C ALA A 99 1.51 -0.72 4.08
N GLY A 100 2.81 -1.09 4.05
CA GLY A 100 3.89 -0.40 4.76
C GLY A 100 4.11 -0.87 6.20
N MET A 101 3.45 -1.93 6.65
CA MET A 101 3.72 -2.47 8.00
C MET A 101 5.14 -3.04 8.11
N SER A 102 5.80 -2.73 9.21
CA SER A 102 7.12 -3.29 9.52
C SER A 102 7.03 -4.80 9.81
N ILE A 103 8.11 -5.53 9.55
CA ILE A 103 8.20 -6.96 9.94
C ILE A 103 7.92 -7.17 11.43
N LYS A 104 8.35 -6.23 12.27
CA LYS A 104 8.12 -6.23 13.72
C LYS A 104 6.63 -6.14 14.05
N ASP A 105 5.90 -5.25 13.37
CA ASP A 105 4.46 -5.05 13.62
C ASP A 105 3.63 -6.21 13.06
N ILE A 106 4.01 -6.77 11.92
CA ILE A 106 3.40 -7.98 11.38
C ILE A 106 3.60 -9.14 12.36
N LYS A 107 4.80 -9.32 12.92
CA LYS A 107 5.06 -10.32 13.95
C LYS A 107 4.21 -10.09 15.20
N LYS A 108 4.11 -8.84 15.68
CA LYS A 108 3.24 -8.49 16.80
C LYS A 108 1.79 -8.88 16.51
N TYR A 109 1.27 -8.56 15.33
CA TYR A 109 -0.07 -8.96 14.90
C TYR A 109 -0.27 -10.48 14.95
N ILE A 110 0.69 -11.27 14.42
CA ILE A 110 0.61 -12.74 14.43
C ILE A 110 0.58 -13.29 15.86
N VAL A 111 1.40 -12.76 16.76
CA VAL A 111 1.41 -13.15 18.18
C VAL A 111 0.07 -12.84 18.85
N LEU A 112 -0.47 -11.64 18.65
CA LEU A 112 -1.77 -11.25 19.18
C LEU A 112 -2.89 -12.14 18.65
N LEU A 113 -2.85 -12.48 17.38
CA LEU A 113 -3.84 -13.36 16.76
C LEU A 113 -3.84 -14.76 17.39
N GLN A 114 -2.66 -15.31 17.71
CA GLN A 114 -2.55 -16.61 18.40
C GLN A 114 -3.14 -16.59 19.82
N GLN A 115 -3.19 -15.43 20.46
CA GLN A 115 -3.80 -15.26 21.79
C GLN A 115 -5.33 -15.19 21.74
N GLY A 116 -5.94 -15.14 20.54
CA GLY A 116 -7.38 -15.19 20.33
C GLY A 116 -8.09 -13.86 20.59
N ASP A 117 -9.38 -13.98 20.95
CA ASP A 117 -10.31 -12.82 20.98
C ASP A 117 -10.00 -11.80 22.09
N SER A 118 -9.25 -12.17 23.11
CA SER A 118 -8.82 -11.22 24.15
C SER A 118 -7.96 -10.06 23.61
N THR A 119 -7.39 -10.20 22.42
CA THR A 119 -6.49 -9.22 21.78
C THR A 119 -7.14 -8.45 20.63
N ILE A 120 -8.45 -8.52 20.45
CA ILE A 120 -9.16 -7.84 19.36
C ILE A 120 -8.86 -6.33 19.35
N GLN A 121 -8.90 -5.70 20.52
CA GLN A 121 -8.65 -4.27 20.67
C GLN A 121 -7.22 -3.90 20.20
N GLU A 122 -6.22 -4.64 20.67
CA GLU A 122 -4.82 -4.37 20.34
C GLU A 122 -4.54 -4.58 18.85
N ARG A 123 -5.18 -5.58 18.23
CA ARG A 123 -5.11 -5.81 16.78
C ARG A 123 -5.76 -4.67 15.99
N LEU A 124 -6.91 -4.15 16.46
CA LEU A 124 -7.56 -2.99 15.87
C LEU A 124 -6.66 -1.75 15.89
N GLU A 125 -6.04 -1.47 17.04
CA GLU A 125 -5.12 -0.34 17.21
C GLU A 125 -3.92 -0.41 16.25
N LEU A 126 -3.35 -1.60 16.04
CA LEU A 126 -2.28 -1.79 15.06
C LEU A 126 -2.70 -1.37 13.64
N PHE A 127 -3.88 -1.79 13.21
CA PHE A 127 -4.38 -1.46 11.87
C PHE A 127 -4.82 0.00 11.76
N GLN A 128 -5.42 0.57 12.80
CA GLN A 128 -5.76 2.00 12.82
C GLN A 128 -4.52 2.86 12.72
N HIS A 129 -3.46 2.53 13.45
CA HIS A 129 -2.18 3.22 13.34
C HIS A 129 -1.61 3.14 11.91
N GLN A 130 -1.52 1.94 11.34
CA GLN A 130 -1.00 1.78 9.97
C GLN A 130 -1.85 2.50 8.92
N ARG A 131 -3.18 2.52 9.11
CA ARG A 131 -4.08 3.28 8.25
C ARG A 131 -3.78 4.77 8.29
N THR A 132 -3.53 5.33 9.48
CA THR A 132 -3.16 6.74 9.63
C THR A 132 -1.85 7.04 8.90
N VAL A 133 -0.81 6.24 9.09
CA VAL A 133 0.47 6.39 8.40
C VAL A 133 0.29 6.36 6.87
N LEU A 134 -0.52 5.45 6.37
CA LEU A 134 -0.77 5.34 4.93
C LEU A 134 -1.52 6.56 4.38
N LEU A 135 -2.50 7.10 5.13
CA LEU A 135 -3.22 8.31 4.74
C LEU A 135 -2.29 9.54 4.69
N GLU A 136 -1.36 9.66 5.63
CA GLU A 136 -0.35 10.73 5.62
C GLU A 136 0.58 10.61 4.39
N GLN A 137 1.01 9.40 4.04
CA GLN A 137 1.80 9.15 2.83
C GLN A 137 1.02 9.51 1.56
N MET A 138 -0.26 9.14 1.49
CA MET A 138 -1.12 9.49 0.36
C MET A 138 -1.27 11.02 0.23
N ALA A 139 -1.48 11.73 1.33
CA ALA A 139 -1.57 13.19 1.33
C ALA A 139 -0.27 13.84 0.83
N SER A 140 0.89 13.35 1.28
CA SER A 140 2.20 13.83 0.83
C SER A 140 2.43 13.58 -0.67
N LEU A 141 2.05 12.40 -1.16
CA LEU A 141 2.14 12.08 -2.58
C LEU A 141 1.19 12.96 -3.42
N GLN A 142 -0.01 13.26 -2.91
CA GLN A 142 -0.95 14.15 -3.57
C GLN A 142 -0.38 15.58 -3.69
N GLN A 143 0.26 16.10 -2.65
CA GLN A 143 0.93 17.40 -2.71
C GLN A 143 2.06 17.42 -3.76
N THR A 144 2.82 16.32 -3.84
CA THR A 144 3.86 16.17 -4.85
C THR A 144 3.28 16.17 -6.27
N LEU A 145 2.18 15.44 -6.47
CA LEU A 145 1.47 15.39 -7.75
C LEU A 145 0.94 16.78 -8.13
N ASN A 146 0.30 17.48 -7.21
CA ASN A 146 -0.19 18.86 -7.46
C ASN A 146 0.94 19.80 -7.90
N THR A 147 2.14 19.63 -7.33
CA THR A 147 3.32 20.39 -7.73
C THR A 147 3.75 20.06 -9.17
N LEU A 148 3.72 18.79 -9.56
CA LEU A 148 4.03 18.36 -10.93
C LEU A 148 2.98 18.88 -11.92
N ASP A 149 1.69 18.79 -11.59
CA ASP A 149 0.60 19.31 -12.42
C ASP A 149 0.73 20.81 -12.64
N TYR A 150 1.07 21.57 -11.58
CA TYR A 150 1.42 22.99 -11.72
C TYR A 150 2.60 23.21 -12.68
N LYS A 151 3.66 22.42 -12.59
CA LYS A 151 4.82 22.57 -13.49
C LYS A 151 4.46 22.21 -14.93
N CYS A 152 3.63 21.22 -15.17
CA CYS A 152 3.10 20.90 -16.50
C CYS A 152 2.34 22.09 -17.08
N TRP A 153 1.36 22.61 -16.33
CA TRP A 153 0.60 23.79 -16.73
C TRP A 153 1.50 25.01 -17.00
N TYR A 154 2.49 25.24 -16.12
CA TYR A 154 3.46 26.34 -16.26
C TYR A 154 4.20 26.27 -17.60
N TYR A 155 4.80 25.13 -17.90
CA TYR A 155 5.57 24.98 -19.14
C TYR A 155 4.69 24.89 -20.39
N GLU A 156 3.51 24.33 -20.31
CA GLU A 156 2.54 24.37 -21.43
C GLU A 156 2.14 25.82 -21.77
N THR A 157 1.93 26.65 -20.76
CA THR A 157 1.59 28.06 -20.93
C THR A 157 2.77 28.85 -21.48
N ALA A 158 3.99 28.62 -20.95
CA ALA A 158 5.22 29.21 -21.45
C ALA A 158 5.49 28.82 -22.91
N LEU A 159 5.25 27.57 -23.27
CA LEU A 159 5.43 27.08 -24.64
C LEU A 159 4.51 27.81 -25.63
N LYS A 160 3.25 28.03 -25.26
CA LYS A 160 2.28 28.79 -26.06
C LYS A 160 2.68 30.26 -26.23
N ALA A 161 3.28 30.86 -25.19
CA ALA A 161 3.73 32.24 -25.19
C ALA A 161 5.12 32.43 -25.82
N GLY A 162 5.90 31.35 -26.00
CA GLY A 162 7.29 31.43 -26.47
C GLY A 162 8.30 31.90 -25.43
N THR A 163 7.88 32.14 -24.18
CA THR A 163 8.72 32.63 -23.06
C THR A 163 8.12 32.26 -21.73
N THR A 164 8.97 32.12 -20.70
CA THR A 164 8.54 31.93 -19.29
C THR A 164 8.22 33.27 -18.60
N ASP A 165 8.56 34.39 -19.15
CA ASP A 165 8.40 35.73 -18.52
C ASP A 165 6.94 36.04 -18.23
N VAL A 166 6.03 35.60 -19.07
CA VAL A 166 4.58 35.76 -18.88
C VAL A 166 4.09 35.20 -17.57
N LEU A 167 4.75 34.13 -17.07
CA LEU A 167 4.36 33.43 -15.84
C LEU A 167 5.08 33.98 -14.60
N GLN A 168 6.26 34.60 -14.78
CA GLN A 168 7.01 35.20 -13.66
C GLN A 168 6.24 36.36 -13.03
N ASN A 169 5.57 37.16 -13.86
CA ASN A 169 4.82 38.36 -13.45
C ASN A 169 3.30 38.15 -13.46
N MET A 170 2.83 36.95 -13.66
CA MET A 170 1.40 36.63 -13.68
C MET A 170 0.79 36.84 -12.31
N PRO A 171 -0.26 37.67 -12.16
CA PRO A 171 -1.01 37.83 -10.92
C PRO A 171 -1.57 36.49 -10.44
N ILE A 172 -1.72 36.30 -9.13
CA ILE A 172 -2.19 35.05 -8.55
C ILE A 172 -3.61 34.72 -9.00
N GLU A 173 -4.45 35.75 -9.22
CA GLU A 173 -5.82 35.66 -9.71
C GLU A 173 -5.94 35.10 -11.12
N ASP A 174 -4.90 35.27 -11.96
CA ASP A 174 -4.84 34.78 -13.33
C ASP A 174 -4.33 33.33 -13.40
N ILE A 175 -3.82 32.80 -12.29
CA ILE A 175 -3.43 31.38 -12.15
C ILE A 175 -4.67 30.55 -11.82
N PRO A 176 -4.89 29.40 -12.49
CA PRO A 176 -6.00 28.50 -12.15
C PRO A 176 -6.06 28.21 -10.66
N GLU A 177 -7.25 28.28 -10.05
CA GLU A 177 -7.49 28.19 -8.62
C GLU A 177 -6.76 26.98 -7.97
N GLN A 178 -6.79 25.84 -8.65
CA GLN A 178 -6.14 24.60 -8.20
C GLN A 178 -4.62 24.70 -8.07
N PHE A 179 -3.98 25.71 -8.65
CA PHE A 179 -2.52 25.91 -8.65
C PHE A 179 -2.05 27.09 -7.80
N GLN A 180 -2.97 27.92 -7.30
CA GLN A 180 -2.61 29.15 -6.55
C GLN A 180 -1.86 28.82 -5.27
N GLU A 181 -2.30 27.81 -4.50
CA GLU A 181 -1.61 27.35 -3.29
C GLU A 181 -0.20 26.86 -3.58
N VAL A 182 -0.05 26.04 -4.62
CA VAL A 182 1.27 25.52 -5.06
C VAL A 182 2.18 26.67 -5.46
N ARG A 183 1.67 27.67 -6.19
CA ARG A 183 2.44 28.87 -6.60
C ARG A 183 2.93 29.65 -5.39
N GLN A 184 2.09 29.88 -4.39
CA GLN A 184 2.46 30.59 -3.16
C GLN A 184 3.57 29.86 -2.41
N ASN A 185 3.48 28.54 -2.30
CA ASN A 185 4.48 27.71 -1.62
C ASN A 185 5.83 27.68 -2.36
N LEU A 186 5.83 27.73 -3.70
CA LEU A 186 7.04 27.71 -4.53
C LEU A 186 7.77 29.06 -4.62
N THR A 187 7.10 30.19 -4.41
CA THR A 187 7.76 31.55 -4.42
C THR A 187 8.77 31.70 -3.30
N HIS A 188 8.78 30.85 -2.31
CA HIS A 188 9.76 30.84 -1.23
C HIS A 188 11.03 30.03 -1.54
N VAL A 189 11.08 29.34 -2.68
CA VAL A 189 12.26 28.61 -3.13
C VAL A 189 13.09 29.54 -4.03
N PRO A 190 14.35 29.92 -3.66
CA PRO A 190 15.18 30.76 -4.50
C PRO A 190 15.44 30.03 -5.83
N MET A 191 14.99 30.65 -6.93
CA MET A 191 15.28 30.10 -8.27
C MET A 191 16.77 30.34 -8.55
N PRO A 192 17.48 29.36 -9.16
CA PRO A 192 18.84 29.54 -9.57
C PRO A 192 18.86 30.71 -10.58
N THR A 193 19.57 31.76 -10.22
CA THR A 193 19.83 32.88 -11.14
C THR A 193 20.61 32.33 -12.32
N SER A 194 20.06 32.44 -13.51
CA SER A 194 20.78 32.17 -14.76
C SER A 194 22.03 33.03 -14.81
N ALA A 195 23.20 32.41 -14.84
CA ALA A 195 24.46 33.05 -15.10
C ALA A 195 24.57 33.47 -16.58
#